data_c52af549919dd4e1e87b646c5b9c6f3c
#
_entry.id   c52af549919dd4e1e87b646c5b9c6f3c
#
_cell.length_a   1.000
_cell.length_b   1.000
_cell.length_c   1.000
_cell.angle_alpha   90.00
_cell.angle_beta   90.00
_cell.angle_gamma   90.00
#
_symmetry.space_group_name_H-M   'P 1'
#
loop_
_entity.id
_entity.type
_entity.pdbx_description
1 polymer ?
#
loop_
_entity_poly.entity_id
_entity_poly.type
_entity_poly.pdbx_seq_one_letter_code
_entity_poly.pdbx_strand_id
1 'polypeptide(L)' 'ALAGVSKYETIEDEGKVVYWQCEACGVGLNMQDVNLLMMGRDLQFCRNCSRVMYLRP' A
#
# COMPACT_ATOMS: atom_id res chain seq x y z
N ALA A 1 -14.63 -5.87 -5.26
CA ALA A 1 -14.04 -4.56 -5.58
C ALA A 1 -12.54 -4.59 -5.35
N LEU A 2 -11.80 -3.86 -6.17
CA LEU A 2 -10.34 -3.78 -6.06
C LEU A 2 -9.92 -2.40 -5.60
N ALA A 3 -8.79 -2.36 -4.88
CA ALA A 3 -8.21 -1.12 -4.43
C ALA A 3 -6.73 -1.08 -4.85
N GLY A 4 -6.37 -0.06 -5.60
CA GLY A 4 -4.98 0.13 -5.97
C GLY A 4 -4.15 0.59 -4.78
N VAL A 5 -2.88 0.23 -4.78
CA VAL A 5 -1.93 0.69 -3.77
C VAL A 5 -0.91 1.57 -4.46
N SER A 6 -0.78 2.80 -3.99
CA SER A 6 0.12 3.78 -4.58
C SER A 6 1.30 4.06 -3.67
N LYS A 7 2.42 4.31 -4.31
CA LYS A 7 3.65 4.69 -3.62
C LYS A 7 3.73 6.21 -3.54
N TYR A 8 4.01 6.70 -2.36
CA TYR A 8 4.18 8.13 -2.11
C TYR A 8 5.58 8.40 -1.55
N GLU A 9 6.12 9.52 -1.92
CA GLU A 9 7.45 9.92 -1.46
C GLU A 9 7.37 11.32 -0.86
N THR A 10 7.97 11.48 0.31
CA THR A 10 8.08 12.79 0.94
C THR A 10 9.52 13.03 1.33
N ILE A 11 9.89 14.31 1.48
CA ILE A 11 11.21 14.66 1.96
C ILE A 11 11.08 15.13 3.40
N GLU A 12 11.72 14.40 4.29
CA GLU A 12 11.78 14.72 5.71
C GLU A 12 13.16 15.29 6.06
N ASP A 13 13.33 15.68 7.33
CA ASP A 13 14.54 16.35 7.78
C ASP A 13 15.83 15.63 7.42
N GLU A 14 15.82 14.30 7.40
CA GLU A 14 17.02 13.52 7.17
C GLU A 14 17.01 12.75 5.87
N GLY A 15 16.12 13.09 4.96
CA GLY A 15 16.10 12.47 3.67
C GLY A 15 14.72 12.10 3.19
N LYS A 16 14.69 11.17 2.24
CA LYS A 16 13.48 10.80 1.55
C LYS A 16 12.77 9.65 2.28
N VAL A 17 11.49 9.85 2.54
CA VAL A 17 10.64 8.82 3.14
C VAL A 17 9.67 8.31 2.09
N VAL A 18 9.58 6.98 1.97
CA VAL A 18 8.68 6.33 1.02
C VAL A 18 7.62 5.58 1.82
N TYR A 19 6.37 5.74 1.40
CA TYR A 19 5.28 5.01 2.04
C TYR A 19 4.22 4.66 1.00
N TRP A 20 3.35 3.74 1.38
CA TRP A 20 2.31 3.21 0.50
C TRP A 20 0.94 3.47 1.11
N GLN A 21 -0.04 3.71 0.25
CA GLN A 21 -1.42 3.95 0.68
C GLN A 21 -2.40 3.19 -0.18
N CYS A 22 -3.50 2.77 0.47
CA CYS A 22 -4.66 2.24 -0.25
C CYS A 22 -5.36 3.42 -0.92
N GLU A 23 -5.54 3.36 -2.24
CA GLU A 23 -6.17 4.45 -2.98
C GLU A 23 -7.65 4.59 -2.74
N ALA A 24 -8.30 3.52 -2.26
CA ALA A 24 -9.74 3.55 -2.06
C ALA A 24 -10.13 4.30 -0.78
N CYS A 25 -9.36 4.13 0.29
CA CYS A 25 -9.69 4.73 1.58
C CYS A 25 -8.60 5.63 2.13
N GLY A 26 -7.40 5.61 1.54
CA GLY A 26 -6.30 6.48 1.94
C GLY A 26 -5.53 6.01 3.18
N VAL A 27 -5.78 4.79 3.66
CA VAL A 27 -5.07 4.30 4.82
C VAL A 27 -3.63 3.98 4.48
N GLY A 28 -2.70 4.32 5.36
CA GLY A 28 -1.29 3.99 5.18
C GLY A 28 -1.02 2.52 5.41
N LEU A 29 -0.14 1.96 4.60
CA LEU A 29 0.27 0.57 4.69
C LEU A 29 1.70 0.48 5.20
N ASN A 30 1.97 -0.55 6.01
CA ASN A 30 3.34 -0.77 6.47
C ASN A 30 4.10 -1.62 5.44
N MET A 31 5.42 -1.74 5.66
CA MET A 31 6.27 -2.47 4.73
C MET A 31 5.92 -3.95 4.64
N GLN A 32 5.42 -4.53 5.72
CA GLN A 32 5.03 -5.94 5.69
C GLN A 32 3.87 -6.18 4.74
N ASP A 33 2.87 -5.30 4.79
CA ASP A 33 1.72 -5.43 3.89
C ASP A 33 2.15 -5.30 2.44
N VAL A 34 3.03 -4.35 2.15
CA VAL A 34 3.53 -4.14 0.80
C VAL A 34 4.35 -5.35 0.33
N ASN A 35 5.19 -5.91 1.21
CA ASN A 35 5.97 -7.08 0.88
C ASN A 35 5.08 -8.27 0.54
N LEU A 36 4.00 -8.47 1.28
CA LEU A 36 3.07 -9.55 0.99
C LEU A 36 2.42 -9.37 -0.38
N LEU A 37 2.09 -8.13 -0.73
CA LEU A 37 1.55 -7.83 -2.05
C LEU A 37 2.57 -8.12 -3.15
N MET A 38 3.82 -7.78 -2.90
CA MET A 38 4.89 -8.00 -3.88
C MET A 38 5.17 -9.49 -4.09
N MET A 39 5.02 -10.29 -3.04
CA MET A 39 5.21 -11.73 -3.16
C MET A 39 4.13 -12.41 -4.00
N GLY A 40 2.95 -11.83 -4.03
CA GLY A 40 1.88 -12.31 -4.88
C GLY A 40 1.35 -13.70 -4.56
N ARG A 41 1.57 -14.19 -3.36
CA ARG A 41 1.15 -15.53 -2.97
C ARG A 41 -0.32 -15.62 -2.64
N ASP A 42 -0.82 -14.61 -1.95
CA ASP A 42 -2.21 -14.59 -1.48
C ASP A 42 -2.81 -13.23 -1.73
N LEU A 43 -4.14 -13.20 -1.76
CA LEU A 43 -4.86 -11.95 -1.85
C LEU A 43 -4.77 -11.20 -0.53
N GLN A 44 -4.50 -9.91 -0.62
CA GLN A 44 -4.45 -9.05 0.54
C GLN A 44 -5.64 -8.12 0.54
N PHE A 45 -6.28 -7.99 1.69
CA PHE A 45 -7.44 -7.12 1.84
C PHE A 45 -7.07 -5.89 2.66
N CYS A 46 -7.60 -4.75 2.26
CA CYS A 46 -7.44 -3.54 3.05
C CYS A 46 -8.21 -3.68 4.37
N ARG A 47 -7.55 -3.38 5.47
CA ARG A 47 -8.17 -3.52 6.79
C ARG A 47 -9.26 -2.50 7.04
N ASN A 48 -9.25 -1.41 6.30
CA ASN A 48 -10.21 -0.33 6.50
C ASN A 48 -11.40 -0.43 5.57
N CYS A 49 -11.17 -0.62 4.28
CA CYS A 49 -12.26 -0.66 3.31
C CYS A 49 -12.61 -2.08 2.84
N SER A 50 -11.86 -3.08 3.27
CA SER A 50 -12.11 -4.49 2.96
C SER A 50 -12.06 -4.84 1.48
N ARG A 51 -11.40 -4.03 0.68
CA ARG A 51 -11.22 -4.31 -0.74
C ARG A 51 -9.94 -5.08 -0.97
N VAL A 52 -9.94 -5.90 -2.02
CA VAL A 52 -8.73 -6.61 -2.41
C VAL A 52 -7.73 -5.59 -2.94
N MET A 53 -6.53 -5.58 -2.37
CA MET A 53 -5.48 -4.64 -2.76
C MET A 53 -4.60 -5.23 -3.86
N TYR A 54 -4.10 -4.37 -4.73
CA TYR A 54 -3.12 -4.76 -5.72
C TYR A 54 -2.12 -3.62 -5.93
N LEU A 55 -0.90 -3.98 -6.29
CA LEU A 55 0.13 -2.99 -6.58
C LEU A 55 -0.02 -2.50 -8.00
N ARG A 56 -0.01 -1.19 -8.16
CA ARG A 56 0.03 -0.60 -9.49
C ARG A 56 1.45 -0.62 -10.03
N PRO A 57 1.62 -0.94 -11.32
CA PRO A 57 2.95 -0.88 -11.94
C PRO A 57 3.49 0.54 -12.03
#